data_46b2ba98704758c40411f4ea3664b797
#
_entry.id   46b2ba98704758c40411f4ea3664b797
#
_cell.length_a   1.000
_cell.length_b   1.000
_cell.length_c   1.000
_cell.angle_alpha   90.00
_cell.angle_beta   90.00
_cell.angle_gamma   90.00
#
_symmetry.space_group_name_H-M   'P 1'
#
loop_
_entity.id
_entity.type
_entity.pdbx_description
1 polymer ?
#
loop_
_entity_poly.entity_id
_entity_poly.type
_entity_poly.pdbx_seq_one_letter_code
_entity_poly.pdbx_strand_id
1 'polypeptide(L)'
;ANIIAHRTKKTLYHLNATTASLQDVKAVISDVDTMLAPNGVLLYLDEIQYFNKKQQQSLLEFMENGKITLIASTTENPFFYVYNALLSRSTVFEFKALTPEETVPAVERALALQQQRSSLPLSWEEEVPRLIAAGCGGDVRKAVNAVELLYQSAKPRDGGLPLTTEDAQVLAQRSAMRYDREGDQHYDLLSALQKSIRGSDPDAAVYYLGRLLAAGDLLSPCRRLLVIAAEDVGLAYPQAIVVTKACVDAAL
;
A
#
# COMPACT_ATOMS: atom_id res chain seq x y z
N ALA A 1 4.29 -7.03 14.49
CA ALA A 1 4.78 -8.34 14.94
C ALA A 1 5.83 -8.20 16.06
N ASN A 2 6.95 -7.47 15.88
CA ASN A 2 8.03 -7.33 16.87
C ASN A 2 7.54 -6.90 18.26
N ILE A 3 6.67 -5.89 18.35
CA ILE A 3 6.13 -5.40 19.63
C ILE A 3 5.34 -6.51 20.36
N ILE A 4 4.54 -7.29 19.62
CA ILE A 4 3.74 -8.38 20.17
C ILE A 4 4.66 -9.51 20.64
N ALA A 5 5.64 -9.89 19.83
CA ALA A 5 6.61 -10.92 20.20
C ALA A 5 7.35 -10.55 21.49
N HIS A 6 7.82 -9.31 21.59
CA HIS A 6 8.52 -8.83 22.79
C HIS A 6 7.62 -8.83 24.03
N ARG A 7 6.35 -8.40 23.91
CA ARG A 7 5.39 -8.38 25.01
C ARG A 7 4.96 -9.78 25.45
N THR A 8 4.85 -10.72 24.52
CA THR A 8 4.42 -12.11 24.80
C THR A 8 5.59 -13.03 25.13
N LYS A 9 6.84 -12.56 25.00
CA LYS A 9 8.08 -13.33 25.15
C LYS A 9 8.13 -14.58 24.25
N LYS A 10 7.37 -14.56 23.15
CA LYS A 10 7.38 -15.61 22.13
C LYS A 10 8.52 -15.41 21.16
N THR A 11 9.07 -16.50 20.65
CA THR A 11 10.08 -16.44 19.59
C THR A 11 9.41 -16.05 18.28
N LEU A 12 9.89 -14.93 17.68
CA LEU A 12 9.35 -14.41 16.44
C LEU A 12 10.05 -15.03 15.23
N TYR A 13 9.26 -15.62 14.35
CA TYR A 13 9.69 -15.97 13.00
C TYR A 13 8.97 -15.09 12.00
N HIS A 14 9.72 -14.59 11.02
CA HIS A 14 9.19 -13.73 9.97
C HIS A 14 9.39 -14.43 8.62
N LEU A 15 8.30 -14.74 7.95
CA LEU A 15 8.28 -15.29 6.59
C LEU A 15 7.52 -14.33 5.68
N ASN A 16 7.97 -14.25 4.42
CA ASN A 16 7.25 -13.55 3.37
C ASN A 16 6.70 -14.59 2.38
N ALA A 17 5.38 -14.62 2.19
CA ALA A 17 4.72 -15.62 1.36
C ALA A 17 5.08 -15.53 -0.13
N THR A 18 5.68 -14.41 -0.58
CA THR A 18 6.20 -14.31 -1.95
C THR A 18 7.43 -15.17 -2.20
N THR A 19 8.22 -15.46 -1.15
CA THR A 19 9.48 -16.19 -1.24
C THR A 19 9.51 -17.47 -0.43
N ALA A 20 8.67 -17.56 0.61
CA ALA A 20 8.64 -18.68 1.53
C ALA A 20 7.95 -19.90 0.92
N SER A 21 8.46 -21.08 1.28
CA SER A 21 7.90 -22.38 0.95
C SER A 21 7.22 -23.05 2.15
N LEU A 22 6.49 -24.14 1.91
CA LEU A 22 5.99 -25.00 2.98
C LEU A 22 7.09 -25.63 3.85
N GLN A 23 8.28 -25.78 3.28
CA GLN A 23 9.42 -26.32 4.04
C GLN A 23 9.90 -25.32 5.08
N ASP A 24 9.90 -24.02 4.75
CA ASP A 24 10.26 -22.95 5.69
C ASP A 24 9.28 -22.89 6.86
N VAL A 25 7.99 -23.04 6.59
CA VAL A 25 6.97 -23.14 7.64
C VAL A 25 7.21 -24.37 8.53
N LYS A 26 7.50 -25.53 7.94
CA LYS A 26 7.82 -26.76 8.68
C LYS A 26 9.09 -26.63 9.52
N ALA A 27 10.09 -25.91 9.03
CA ALA A 27 11.31 -25.64 9.80
C ALA A 27 11.00 -24.82 11.06
N VAL A 28 10.18 -23.76 10.91
CA VAL A 28 9.71 -22.98 12.06
C VAL A 28 8.95 -23.85 13.07
N ILE A 29 8.15 -24.79 12.58
CA ILE A 29 7.37 -25.68 13.45
C ILE A 29 8.26 -26.70 14.17
N SER A 30 9.35 -27.14 13.55
CA SER A 30 10.31 -28.07 14.20
C SER A 30 11.00 -27.44 15.41
N ASP A 31 11.04 -26.11 15.47
CA ASP A 31 11.63 -25.37 16.60
C ASP A 31 10.64 -25.20 17.77
N VAL A 32 9.36 -25.48 17.55
CA VAL A 32 8.33 -25.45 18.60
C VAL A 32 8.62 -26.57 19.59
N ASP A 33 8.38 -26.31 20.88
CA ASP A 33 8.67 -27.22 21.97
C ASP A 33 10.16 -27.55 22.18
N THR A 34 11.06 -26.79 21.54
CA THR A 34 12.51 -26.88 21.74
C THR A 34 13.01 -25.76 22.66
N MET A 35 14.30 -25.85 23.04
CA MET A 35 14.97 -24.79 23.80
C MET A 35 15.04 -23.45 23.02
N LEU A 36 14.80 -23.45 21.72
CA LEU A 36 14.81 -22.27 20.86
C LEU A 36 13.52 -21.44 21.01
N ALA A 37 12.40 -22.06 21.42
CA ALA A 37 11.11 -21.40 21.57
C ALA A 37 10.38 -21.81 22.86
N PRO A 38 10.95 -21.55 24.05
CA PRO A 38 10.42 -22.04 25.32
C PRO A 38 9.03 -21.48 25.67
N ASN A 39 8.66 -20.32 25.13
CA ASN A 39 7.37 -19.67 25.33
C ASN A 39 6.42 -19.80 24.11
N GLY A 40 6.74 -20.70 23.17
CA GLY A 40 6.03 -20.89 21.93
C GLY A 40 6.47 -19.92 20.83
N VAL A 41 5.94 -20.14 19.64
CA VAL A 41 6.30 -19.43 18.41
C VAL A 41 5.23 -18.41 18.04
N LEU A 42 5.67 -17.23 17.64
CA LEU A 42 4.89 -16.23 16.92
C LEU A 42 5.38 -16.22 15.47
N LEU A 43 4.55 -16.74 14.57
CA LEU A 43 4.83 -16.68 13.13
C LEU A 43 4.18 -15.44 12.54
N TYR A 44 4.99 -14.50 12.02
CA TYR A 44 4.52 -13.41 11.20
C TYR A 44 4.69 -13.78 9.73
N LEU A 45 3.58 -13.88 9.02
CA LEU A 45 3.53 -14.20 7.59
C LEU A 45 3.09 -12.97 6.82
N ASP A 46 4.01 -12.37 6.08
CA ASP A 46 3.75 -11.21 5.24
C ASP A 46 3.20 -11.64 3.87
N GLU A 47 2.24 -10.88 3.36
CA GLU A 47 1.61 -11.08 2.04
C GLU A 47 0.99 -12.48 1.86
N ILE A 48 0.18 -12.91 2.83
CA ILE A 48 -0.40 -14.27 2.88
C ILE A 48 -1.17 -14.67 1.60
N GLN A 49 -1.70 -13.72 0.83
CA GLN A 49 -2.41 -13.99 -0.42
C GLN A 49 -1.56 -14.72 -1.47
N TYR A 50 -0.23 -14.64 -1.39
CA TYR A 50 0.67 -15.39 -2.28
C TYR A 50 0.80 -16.88 -1.91
N PHE A 51 0.37 -17.28 -0.71
CA PHE A 51 0.24 -18.68 -0.38
C PHE A 51 -1.00 -19.28 -1.05
N ASN A 52 -0.81 -20.39 -1.77
CA ASN A 52 -1.95 -21.11 -2.32
C ASN A 52 -2.79 -21.78 -1.21
N LYS A 53 -3.99 -22.23 -1.58
CA LYS A 53 -4.95 -22.82 -0.63
C LYS A 53 -4.36 -23.98 0.19
N LYS A 54 -3.53 -24.85 -0.41
CA LYS A 54 -2.88 -25.97 0.31
C LYS A 54 -1.87 -25.47 1.33
N GLN A 55 -1.11 -24.45 0.99
CA GLN A 55 -0.13 -23.83 1.90
C GLN A 55 -0.85 -23.16 3.09
N GLN A 56 -1.91 -22.41 2.81
CA GLN A 56 -2.72 -21.80 3.87
C GLN A 56 -3.39 -22.87 4.74
N GLN A 57 -3.90 -23.94 4.15
CA GLN A 57 -4.53 -25.04 4.90
C GLN A 57 -3.55 -25.75 5.81
N SER A 58 -2.28 -25.88 5.44
CA SER A 58 -1.27 -26.53 6.29
C SER A 58 -0.97 -25.74 7.57
N LEU A 59 -1.25 -24.42 7.60
CA LEU A 59 -1.09 -23.60 8.80
C LEU A 59 -2.14 -23.94 9.88
N LEU A 60 -3.32 -24.44 9.50
CA LEU A 60 -4.44 -24.70 10.41
C LEU A 60 -4.07 -25.70 11.51
N GLU A 61 -3.46 -26.80 11.12
CA GLU A 61 -3.08 -27.86 12.07
C GLU A 61 -2.22 -27.33 13.22
N PHE A 62 -1.30 -26.43 12.90
CA PHE A 62 -0.36 -25.87 13.87
C PHE A 62 -0.97 -24.75 14.71
N MET A 63 -1.93 -24.04 14.16
CA MET A 63 -2.71 -23.05 14.91
C MET A 63 -3.67 -23.74 15.88
N GLU A 64 -4.38 -24.77 15.44
CA GLU A 64 -5.34 -25.52 16.26
C GLU A 64 -4.68 -26.24 17.44
N ASN A 65 -3.48 -26.76 17.23
CA ASN A 65 -2.69 -27.42 18.27
C ASN A 65 -2.01 -26.42 19.24
N GLY A 66 -2.21 -25.12 19.04
CA GLY A 66 -1.59 -24.06 19.84
C GLY A 66 -0.07 -23.95 19.70
N LYS A 67 0.54 -24.67 18.76
CA LYS A 67 1.99 -24.69 18.55
C LYS A 67 2.49 -23.35 18.02
N ILE A 68 1.72 -22.70 17.16
CA ILE A 68 2.04 -21.39 16.66
C ILE A 68 0.92 -20.38 16.91
N THR A 69 1.31 -19.12 17.14
CA THR A 69 0.41 -17.98 17.05
C THR A 69 0.70 -17.28 15.71
N LEU A 70 -0.28 -17.26 14.82
CA LEU A 70 -0.12 -16.65 13.49
C LEU A 70 -0.54 -15.17 13.52
N ILE A 71 0.31 -14.32 12.98
CA ILE A 71 -0.05 -12.97 12.53
C ILE A 71 0.23 -12.93 11.03
N ALA A 72 -0.80 -12.76 10.23
CA ALA A 72 -0.65 -12.61 8.79
C ALA A 72 -1.02 -11.21 8.36
N SER A 73 -0.30 -10.67 7.37
CA SER A 73 -0.65 -9.41 6.71
C SER A 73 -0.99 -9.65 5.23
N THR A 74 -1.84 -8.81 4.70
CA THR A 74 -2.20 -8.80 3.30
C THR A 74 -2.56 -7.38 2.87
N THR A 75 -2.24 -7.03 1.64
CA THR A 75 -2.69 -5.80 0.97
C THR A 75 -4.02 -5.98 0.25
N GLU A 76 -4.48 -7.23 0.13
CA GLU A 76 -5.72 -7.61 -0.54
C GLU A 76 -6.87 -7.80 0.45
N ASN A 77 -8.10 -7.82 -0.05
CA ASN A 77 -9.26 -8.11 0.78
C ASN A 77 -9.19 -9.55 1.33
N PRO A 78 -9.01 -9.74 2.67
CA PRO A 78 -8.79 -11.05 3.25
C PRO A 78 -9.95 -12.02 3.00
N PHE A 79 -11.18 -11.55 2.83
CA PHE A 79 -12.35 -12.39 2.61
C PHE A 79 -12.36 -13.08 1.24
N PHE A 80 -11.57 -12.58 0.26
CA PHE A 80 -11.43 -13.20 -1.06
C PHE A 80 -10.17 -14.07 -1.18
N TYR A 81 -9.09 -13.68 -0.52
CA TYR A 81 -7.77 -14.28 -0.75
C TYR A 81 -7.30 -15.21 0.36
N VAL A 82 -7.83 -15.05 1.58
CA VAL A 82 -7.47 -15.90 2.70
C VAL A 82 -8.48 -17.05 2.83
N TYR A 83 -7.95 -18.26 3.06
CA TYR A 83 -8.77 -19.46 3.20
C TYR A 83 -9.76 -19.30 4.36
N ASN A 84 -11.05 -19.55 4.11
CA ASN A 84 -12.13 -19.31 5.06
C ASN A 84 -11.93 -20.00 6.42
N ALA A 85 -11.31 -21.19 6.43
CA ALA A 85 -11.03 -21.88 7.69
C ALA A 85 -9.96 -21.16 8.54
N LEU A 86 -9.02 -20.44 7.95
CA LEU A 86 -8.11 -19.55 8.67
C LEU A 86 -8.84 -18.31 9.19
N LEU A 87 -9.65 -17.67 8.34
CA LEU A 87 -10.42 -16.49 8.73
C LEU A 87 -11.35 -16.77 9.91
N SER A 88 -12.05 -17.93 9.92
CA SER A 88 -12.95 -18.29 11.00
C SER A 88 -12.25 -18.48 12.37
N ARG A 89 -10.94 -18.67 12.36
CA ARG A 89 -10.07 -18.82 13.54
C ARG A 89 -9.19 -17.61 13.82
N SER A 90 -9.40 -16.52 13.07
CA SER A 90 -8.57 -15.33 13.15
C SER A 90 -9.44 -14.10 13.41
N THR A 91 -8.85 -13.09 14.02
CA THR A 91 -9.44 -11.76 14.12
C THR A 91 -8.84 -10.89 13.04
N VAL A 92 -9.69 -10.30 12.21
CA VAL A 92 -9.26 -9.40 11.14
C VAL A 92 -9.20 -7.98 11.69
N PHE A 93 -8.07 -7.31 11.46
CA PHE A 93 -7.85 -5.90 11.77
C PHE A 93 -7.56 -5.15 10.48
N GLU A 94 -8.33 -4.13 10.20
CA GLU A 94 -8.11 -3.24 9.08
C GLU A 94 -7.17 -2.09 9.50
N PHE A 95 -6.11 -1.88 8.74
CA PHE A 95 -5.23 -0.72 8.89
C PHE A 95 -5.60 0.33 7.85
N LYS A 96 -6.22 1.40 8.32
CA LYS A 96 -6.56 2.55 7.47
C LYS A 96 -5.33 3.38 7.18
N ALA A 97 -5.33 4.07 6.04
CA ALA A 97 -4.34 5.09 5.75
C ALA A 97 -4.37 6.17 6.85
N LEU A 98 -3.18 6.62 7.24
CA LEU A 98 -3.05 7.67 8.25
C LEU A 98 -3.47 9.03 7.70
N THR A 99 -4.00 9.89 8.56
CA THR A 99 -4.19 11.29 8.20
C THR A 99 -2.84 12.01 8.09
N PRO A 100 -2.78 13.16 7.41
CA PRO A 100 -1.56 13.98 7.40
C PRO A 100 -1.07 14.29 8.81
N GLU A 101 -1.96 14.63 9.74
CA GLU A 101 -1.64 14.96 11.14
C GLU A 101 -1.03 13.76 11.88
N GLU A 102 -1.54 12.56 11.64
CA GLU A 102 -1.00 11.32 12.22
C GLU A 102 0.34 10.93 11.60
N THR A 103 0.62 11.39 10.38
CA THR A 103 1.88 11.11 9.66
C THR A 103 3.01 12.06 10.08
N VAL A 104 2.71 13.30 10.48
CA VAL A 104 3.70 14.31 10.90
C VAL A 104 4.69 13.77 11.93
N PRO A 105 4.29 13.10 13.04
CA PRO A 105 5.25 12.58 14.03
C PRO A 105 6.25 11.56 13.46
N ALA A 106 5.86 10.82 12.39
CA ALA A 106 6.78 9.90 11.73
C ALA A 106 7.80 10.65 10.87
N VAL A 107 7.39 11.73 10.20
CA VAL A 107 8.26 12.62 9.42
C VAL A 107 9.27 13.30 10.33
N GLU A 108 8.82 13.86 11.46
CA GLU A 108 9.69 14.52 12.43
C GLU A 108 10.75 13.56 12.99
N ARG A 109 10.37 12.32 13.32
CA ARG A 109 11.33 11.29 13.73
C ARG A 109 12.34 10.97 12.64
N ALA A 110 11.90 10.90 11.38
CA ALA A 110 12.78 10.65 10.26
C ALA A 110 13.78 11.80 10.05
N LEU A 111 13.34 13.06 10.15
CA LEU A 111 14.19 14.26 10.10
C LEU A 111 15.20 14.26 11.24
N ALA A 112 14.77 13.97 12.47
CA ALA A 112 15.67 13.89 13.62
C ALA A 112 16.74 12.81 13.47
N LEU A 113 16.38 11.65 12.87
CA LEU A 113 17.35 10.60 12.56
C LEU A 113 18.34 11.02 11.47
N GLN A 114 17.90 11.75 10.46
CA GLN A 114 18.79 12.29 9.43
C GLN A 114 19.72 13.37 10.01
N GLN A 115 19.23 14.21 10.91
CA GLN A 115 20.06 15.18 11.63
C GLN A 115 21.19 14.51 12.42
N GLN A 116 20.89 13.39 13.10
CA GLN A 116 21.91 12.63 13.83
C GLN A 116 22.97 11.98 12.94
N ARG A 117 22.59 11.62 11.70
CA ARG A 117 23.48 10.96 10.72
C ARG A 117 24.22 11.95 9.82
N SER A 118 23.75 13.17 9.75
CA SER A 118 24.32 14.21 8.89
C SER A 118 25.68 14.68 9.42
N SER A 119 26.63 14.86 8.51
CA SER A 119 27.93 15.47 8.81
C SER A 119 27.87 16.99 8.93
N LEU A 120 26.82 17.61 8.40
CA LEU A 120 26.56 19.04 8.48
C LEU A 120 25.30 19.30 9.33
N PRO A 121 25.23 20.45 10.02
CA PRO A 121 24.00 20.82 10.71
C PRO A 121 22.79 20.82 9.78
N LEU A 122 21.78 20.00 10.09
CA LEU A 122 20.52 19.94 9.35
C LEU A 122 19.48 20.81 10.05
N SER A 123 18.83 21.67 9.30
CA SER A 123 17.70 22.48 9.77
C SER A 123 16.54 22.37 8.79
N TRP A 124 15.32 22.58 9.25
CA TRP A 124 14.13 22.59 8.40
C TRP A 124 13.13 23.63 8.87
N GLU A 125 12.37 24.16 7.94
CA GLU A 125 11.28 25.08 8.20
C GLU A 125 10.09 24.35 8.84
N GLU A 126 9.33 25.02 9.68
CA GLU A 126 8.23 24.45 10.48
C GLU A 126 7.18 23.74 9.63
N GLU A 127 6.92 24.21 8.42
CA GLU A 127 5.93 23.64 7.52
C GLU A 127 6.41 22.38 6.75
N VAL A 128 7.70 22.09 6.70
CA VAL A 128 8.28 20.97 5.95
C VAL A 128 7.68 19.62 6.37
N PRO A 129 7.55 19.28 7.67
CA PRO A 129 6.94 18.00 8.08
C PRO A 129 5.48 17.85 7.60
N ARG A 130 4.70 18.93 7.65
CA ARG A 130 3.29 18.93 7.24
C ARG A 130 3.15 18.77 5.74
N LEU A 131 3.97 19.45 4.94
CA LEU A 131 3.98 19.34 3.47
C LEU A 131 4.34 17.93 3.02
N ILE A 132 5.35 17.30 3.61
CA ILE A 132 5.72 15.92 3.32
C ILE A 132 4.57 14.97 3.70
N ALA A 133 4.00 15.11 4.90
CA ALA A 133 2.90 14.28 5.36
C ALA A 133 1.67 14.38 4.44
N ALA A 134 1.29 15.60 4.03
CA ALA A 134 0.17 15.82 3.11
C ALA A 134 0.40 15.20 1.72
N GLY A 135 1.64 15.23 1.20
CA GLY A 135 2.01 14.69 -0.12
C GLY A 135 2.09 13.15 -0.16
N CYS A 136 2.08 12.46 0.98
CA CYS A 136 2.32 11.02 1.05
C CYS A 136 1.04 10.16 1.12
N GLY A 137 -0.15 10.78 1.24
CA GLY A 137 -1.43 10.09 1.22
C GLY A 137 -1.59 9.06 2.34
N GLY A 138 -0.99 9.29 3.52
CA GLY A 138 -1.08 8.41 4.67
C GLY A 138 -0.10 7.21 4.67
N ASP A 139 0.79 7.14 3.68
CA ASP A 139 1.83 6.11 3.60
C ASP A 139 3.12 6.59 4.29
N VAL A 140 3.39 6.05 5.47
CA VAL A 140 4.58 6.39 6.26
C VAL A 140 5.89 6.00 5.54
N ARG A 141 5.90 4.92 4.75
CA ARG A 141 7.09 4.52 4.00
C ARG A 141 7.43 5.57 2.93
N LYS A 142 6.41 6.06 2.22
CA LYS A 142 6.58 7.17 1.27
C LYS A 142 7.06 8.43 1.97
N ALA A 143 6.52 8.73 3.16
CA ALA A 143 6.92 9.89 3.95
C ALA A 143 8.39 9.83 4.38
N VAL A 144 8.86 8.69 4.87
CA VAL A 144 10.27 8.48 5.25
C VAL A 144 11.19 8.57 4.03
N ASN A 145 10.81 7.96 2.91
CA ASN A 145 11.58 8.06 1.66
C ASN A 145 11.63 9.50 1.13
N ALA A 146 10.54 10.27 1.29
CA ALA A 146 10.52 11.68 0.90
C ALA A 146 11.49 12.52 1.75
N VAL A 147 11.58 12.25 3.06
CA VAL A 147 12.57 12.88 3.95
C VAL A 147 13.99 12.55 3.50
N GLU A 148 14.28 11.28 3.18
CA GLU A 148 15.60 10.87 2.72
C GLU A 148 15.97 11.55 1.39
N LEU A 149 15.03 11.60 0.44
CA LEU A 149 15.23 12.25 -0.84
C LEU A 149 15.43 13.77 -0.68
N LEU A 150 14.67 14.42 0.20
CA LEU A 150 14.82 15.84 0.52
C LEU A 150 16.21 16.12 1.08
N TYR A 151 16.65 15.30 2.02
CA TYR A 151 17.99 15.39 2.60
C TYR A 151 19.08 15.22 1.54
N GLN A 152 18.97 14.22 0.65
CA GLN A 152 19.96 13.96 -0.40
C GLN A 152 20.01 15.07 -1.47
N SER A 153 18.88 15.74 -1.71
CA SER A 153 18.80 16.85 -2.68
C SER A 153 19.18 18.21 -2.11
N ALA A 154 19.27 18.32 -0.78
CA ALA A 154 19.59 19.57 -0.11
C ALA A 154 21.00 20.07 -0.46
N LYS A 155 21.12 21.37 -0.71
CA LYS A 155 22.39 22.00 -1.01
C LYS A 155 22.92 22.72 0.23
N PRO A 156 24.21 22.54 0.57
CA PRO A 156 24.81 23.26 1.68
C PRO A 156 24.69 24.77 1.48
N ARG A 157 24.23 25.48 2.52
CA ARG A 157 24.19 26.95 2.60
C ARG A 157 24.70 27.37 3.97
N ASP A 158 25.55 28.34 4.03
CA ASP A 158 26.11 28.92 5.27
C ASP A 158 26.66 27.87 6.29
N GLY A 159 27.25 26.79 5.75
CA GLY A 159 27.82 25.71 6.58
C GLY A 159 26.81 24.70 7.13
N GLY A 160 25.55 24.76 6.72
CA GLY A 160 24.49 23.82 7.08
C GLY A 160 23.69 23.29 5.87
N LEU A 161 22.73 22.41 6.14
CA LEU A 161 21.78 21.88 5.17
C LEU A 161 20.37 22.35 5.54
N PRO A 162 19.90 23.51 5.03
CA PRO A 162 18.53 23.96 5.24
C PRO A 162 17.59 23.19 4.31
N LEU A 163 16.52 22.60 4.86
CA LEU A 163 15.41 22.03 4.10
C LEU A 163 14.29 23.07 4.05
N THR A 164 14.00 23.54 2.84
CA THR A 164 13.02 24.61 2.62
C THR A 164 11.64 24.09 2.30
N THR A 165 10.62 24.90 2.51
CA THR A 165 9.25 24.60 2.10
C THR A 165 9.14 24.46 0.59
N GLU A 166 9.89 25.22 -0.21
CA GLU A 166 9.91 25.11 -1.67
C GLU A 166 10.37 23.72 -2.13
N ASP A 167 11.49 23.22 -1.56
CA ASP A 167 12.01 21.90 -1.88
C ASP A 167 11.01 20.79 -1.47
N ALA A 168 10.38 20.95 -0.30
CA ALA A 168 9.36 20.03 0.19
C ALA A 168 8.09 20.03 -0.68
N GLN A 169 7.64 21.19 -1.19
CA GLN A 169 6.50 21.30 -2.09
C GLN A 169 6.75 20.61 -3.43
N VAL A 170 7.93 20.77 -4.01
CA VAL A 170 8.31 20.08 -5.26
C VAL A 170 8.26 18.56 -5.09
N LEU A 171 8.73 18.06 -3.95
CA LEU A 171 8.68 16.64 -3.64
C LEU A 171 7.26 16.15 -3.36
N ALA A 172 6.47 16.91 -2.60
CA ALA A 172 5.08 16.57 -2.29
C ALA A 172 4.23 16.49 -3.56
N GLN A 173 4.39 17.42 -4.50
CA GLN A 173 3.72 17.40 -5.82
C GLN A 173 4.11 16.17 -6.64
N ARG A 174 5.39 15.81 -6.68
CA ARG A 174 5.86 14.61 -7.38
C ARG A 174 5.35 13.32 -6.73
N SER A 175 5.23 13.31 -5.41
CA SER A 175 4.71 12.16 -4.65
C SER A 175 3.20 12.00 -4.84
N ALA A 176 2.44 13.09 -4.86
CA ALA A 176 1.00 13.09 -5.12
C ALA A 176 0.66 12.64 -6.55
N MET A 177 1.56 12.87 -7.52
CA MET A 177 1.40 12.38 -8.90
C MET A 177 1.70 10.88 -9.06
N ARG A 178 2.36 10.24 -8.11
CA ARG A 178 2.58 8.79 -8.11
C ARG A 178 1.34 8.08 -7.58
N TYR A 179 0.41 7.92 -8.46
CA TYR A 179 -0.78 7.11 -8.32
C TYR A 179 -0.40 5.62 -8.21
N ASP A 180 -0.96 4.96 -7.22
CA ASP A 180 -0.80 3.52 -7.08
C ASP A 180 -1.71 2.80 -8.08
N ARG A 181 -1.12 2.33 -9.19
CA ARG A 181 -1.84 1.64 -10.27
C ARG A 181 -2.47 0.30 -9.85
N GLU A 182 -2.02 -0.27 -8.75
CA GLU A 182 -2.44 -1.60 -8.27
C GLU A 182 -3.23 -1.52 -6.95
N GLY A 183 -3.43 -0.32 -6.40
CA GLY A 183 -4.12 -0.13 -5.13
C GLY A 183 -5.64 0.06 -5.25
N ASP A 184 -6.32 -0.02 -4.11
CA ASP A 184 -7.79 0.16 -3.99
C ASP A 184 -8.28 1.48 -4.64
N GLN A 185 -7.48 2.56 -4.56
CA GLN A 185 -7.82 3.86 -5.16
C GLN A 185 -7.96 3.80 -6.69
N HIS A 186 -7.20 2.94 -7.37
CA HIS A 186 -7.33 2.73 -8.81
C HIS A 186 -8.68 2.13 -9.16
N TYR A 187 -9.07 1.08 -8.46
CA TYR A 187 -10.37 0.42 -8.68
C TYR A 187 -11.53 1.33 -8.30
N ASP A 188 -11.38 2.13 -7.25
CA ASP A 188 -12.38 3.12 -6.83
C ASP A 188 -12.58 4.20 -7.88
N LEU A 189 -11.51 4.75 -8.49
CA LEU A 189 -11.60 5.74 -9.55
C LEU A 189 -12.20 5.17 -10.84
N LEU A 190 -11.83 3.96 -11.24
CA LEU A 190 -12.46 3.27 -12.37
C LEU A 190 -13.94 2.98 -12.13
N SER A 191 -14.28 2.58 -10.91
CA SER A 191 -15.66 2.36 -10.49
C SER A 191 -16.46 3.67 -10.46
N ALA A 192 -15.86 4.75 -9.95
CA ALA A 192 -16.46 6.07 -9.93
C ALA A 192 -16.70 6.60 -11.34
N LEU A 193 -15.72 6.45 -12.26
CA LEU A 193 -15.87 6.78 -13.68
C LEU A 193 -17.07 6.05 -14.30
N GLN A 194 -17.16 4.72 -14.12
CA GLN A 194 -18.28 3.94 -14.66
C GLN A 194 -19.63 4.36 -14.07
N LYS A 195 -19.68 4.56 -12.74
CA LYS A 195 -20.91 4.99 -12.06
C LYS A 195 -21.36 6.38 -12.49
N SER A 196 -20.43 7.32 -12.71
CA SER A 196 -20.73 8.66 -13.20
C SER A 196 -21.35 8.61 -14.60
N ILE A 197 -20.80 7.79 -15.51
CA ILE A 197 -21.36 7.61 -16.85
C ILE A 197 -22.75 6.99 -16.78
N ARG A 198 -22.94 5.93 -15.98
CA ARG A 198 -24.26 5.30 -15.77
C ARG A 198 -25.27 6.25 -15.14
N GLY A 199 -24.81 7.14 -14.26
CA GLY A 199 -25.62 8.17 -13.61
C GLY A 199 -25.90 9.40 -14.48
N SER A 200 -25.36 9.43 -15.73
CA SER A 200 -25.47 10.58 -16.64
C SER A 200 -24.91 11.87 -16.04
N ASP A 201 -23.81 11.76 -15.28
CA ASP A 201 -23.05 12.87 -14.71
C ASP A 201 -21.76 13.09 -15.54
N PRO A 202 -21.80 13.95 -16.56
CA PRO A 202 -20.64 14.18 -17.45
C PRO A 202 -19.49 14.88 -16.72
N ASP A 203 -19.77 15.76 -15.78
CA ASP A 203 -18.74 16.52 -15.07
C ASP A 203 -17.90 15.59 -14.17
N ALA A 204 -18.57 14.74 -13.41
CA ALA A 204 -17.89 13.72 -12.62
C ALA A 204 -17.14 12.71 -13.50
N ALA A 205 -17.72 12.27 -14.63
CA ALA A 205 -17.07 11.35 -15.55
C ALA A 205 -15.77 11.92 -16.12
N VAL A 206 -15.78 13.16 -16.58
CA VAL A 206 -14.58 13.86 -17.10
C VAL A 206 -13.56 14.08 -15.99
N TYR A 207 -14.00 14.41 -14.78
CA TYR A 207 -13.11 14.57 -13.63
C TYR A 207 -12.36 13.27 -13.30
N TYR A 208 -13.08 12.14 -13.16
CA TYR A 208 -12.44 10.86 -12.84
C TYR A 208 -11.56 10.34 -13.97
N LEU A 209 -11.96 10.55 -15.24
CA LEU A 209 -11.11 10.26 -16.40
C LEU A 209 -9.83 11.09 -16.36
N GLY A 210 -9.94 12.39 -16.13
CA GLY A 210 -8.79 13.28 -16.00
C GLY A 210 -7.84 12.87 -14.89
N ARG A 211 -8.37 12.41 -13.74
CA ARG A 211 -7.56 11.88 -12.63
C ARG A 211 -6.77 10.63 -13.04
N LEU A 212 -7.39 9.69 -13.77
CA LEU A 212 -6.73 8.49 -14.26
C LEU A 212 -5.63 8.82 -15.27
N LEU A 213 -5.91 9.71 -16.22
CA LEU A 213 -4.94 10.16 -17.23
C LEU A 213 -3.77 10.94 -16.62
N ALA A 214 -4.03 11.84 -15.68
CA ALA A 214 -3.00 12.58 -14.95
C ALA A 214 -2.06 11.65 -14.15
N ALA A 215 -2.59 10.52 -13.71
CA ALA A 215 -1.81 9.45 -13.09
C ALA A 215 -1.00 8.60 -14.10
N GLY A 216 -1.10 8.89 -15.39
CA GLY A 216 -0.45 8.14 -16.47
C GLY A 216 -1.08 6.79 -16.77
N ASP A 217 -2.32 6.56 -16.31
CA ASP A 217 -3.08 5.36 -16.63
C ASP A 217 -4.03 5.64 -17.80
N LEU A 218 -3.59 5.29 -18.99
CA LEU A 218 -4.39 5.38 -20.21
C LEU A 218 -5.13 4.07 -20.52
N LEU A 219 -4.50 2.95 -20.20
CA LEU A 219 -5.00 1.64 -20.66
C LEU A 219 -6.28 1.21 -19.94
N SER A 220 -6.34 1.41 -18.61
CA SER A 220 -7.48 0.96 -17.81
C SER A 220 -8.76 1.73 -18.12
N PRO A 221 -8.75 3.08 -18.20
CA PRO A 221 -9.94 3.83 -18.64
C PRO A 221 -10.34 3.50 -20.07
N CYS A 222 -9.40 3.31 -21.01
CA CYS A 222 -9.72 2.87 -22.37
C CYS A 222 -10.48 1.54 -22.40
N ARG A 223 -10.00 0.55 -21.67
CA ARG A 223 -10.69 -0.74 -21.52
C ARG A 223 -12.07 -0.59 -20.88
N ARG A 224 -12.17 0.22 -19.84
CA ARG A 224 -13.43 0.44 -19.13
C ARG A 224 -14.46 1.15 -20.00
N LEU A 225 -14.06 2.13 -20.80
CA LEU A 225 -14.95 2.84 -21.74
C LEU A 225 -15.48 1.90 -22.83
N LEU A 226 -14.66 0.97 -23.35
CA LEU A 226 -15.11 -0.04 -24.30
C LEU A 226 -16.16 -0.98 -23.67
N VAL A 227 -15.96 -1.40 -22.43
CA VAL A 227 -16.93 -2.22 -21.69
C VAL A 227 -18.23 -1.46 -21.49
N ILE A 228 -18.19 -0.20 -21.07
CA ILE A 228 -19.37 0.65 -20.88
C ILE A 228 -20.13 0.79 -22.20
N ALA A 229 -19.43 1.08 -23.31
CA ALA A 229 -20.05 1.20 -24.62
C ALA A 229 -20.73 -0.08 -25.09
N ALA A 230 -20.12 -1.24 -24.80
CA ALA A 230 -20.65 -2.55 -25.22
C ALA A 230 -21.78 -3.06 -24.29
N GLU A 231 -21.63 -2.91 -22.98
CA GLU A 231 -22.51 -3.53 -21.98
C GLU A 231 -23.57 -2.55 -21.45
N ASP A 232 -23.16 -1.34 -21.04
CA ASP A 232 -24.08 -0.38 -20.41
C ASP A 232 -24.93 0.37 -21.46
N VAL A 233 -24.32 0.78 -22.56
CA VAL A 233 -25.03 1.44 -23.67
C VAL A 233 -25.62 0.40 -24.63
N GLY A 234 -24.81 -0.57 -25.06
CA GLY A 234 -25.21 -1.74 -25.83
C GLY A 234 -26.10 -1.39 -27.02
N LEU A 235 -27.22 -2.11 -27.15
CA LEU A 235 -28.17 -1.96 -28.25
C LEU A 235 -28.98 -0.66 -28.20
N ALA A 236 -28.98 0.08 -27.10
CA ALA A 236 -29.66 1.38 -27.02
C ALA A 236 -29.02 2.39 -27.99
N TYR A 237 -27.69 2.34 -28.18
CA TYR A 237 -26.96 3.12 -29.18
C TYR A 237 -25.79 2.31 -29.74
N PRO A 238 -26.01 1.45 -30.75
CA PRO A 238 -24.98 0.53 -31.25
C PRO A 238 -23.72 1.20 -31.80
N GLN A 239 -23.79 2.47 -32.16
CA GLN A 239 -22.61 3.22 -32.63
C GLN A 239 -21.67 3.62 -31.49
N ALA A 240 -22.09 3.56 -30.25
CA ALA A 240 -21.25 3.93 -29.10
C ALA A 240 -19.92 3.17 -29.10
N ILE A 241 -19.96 1.86 -29.36
CA ILE A 241 -18.75 1.02 -29.39
C ILE A 241 -17.80 1.44 -30.52
N VAL A 242 -18.33 1.80 -31.69
CA VAL A 242 -17.52 2.21 -32.84
C VAL A 242 -16.81 3.53 -32.57
N VAL A 243 -17.54 4.51 -32.02
CA VAL A 243 -16.96 5.82 -31.65
C VAL A 243 -15.92 5.66 -30.53
N THR A 244 -16.26 4.90 -29.48
CA THR A 244 -15.34 4.64 -28.36
C THR A 244 -14.09 3.92 -28.85
N LYS A 245 -14.23 2.92 -29.73
CA LYS A 245 -13.07 2.20 -30.29
C LYS A 245 -12.17 3.14 -31.09
N ALA A 246 -12.74 3.99 -31.93
CA ALA A 246 -11.97 4.96 -32.71
C ALA A 246 -11.22 5.97 -31.80
N CYS A 247 -11.85 6.44 -30.72
CA CYS A 247 -11.19 7.30 -29.72
C CYS A 247 -10.04 6.56 -28.98
N VAL A 248 -10.26 5.31 -28.63
CA VAL A 248 -9.23 4.48 -27.98
C VAL A 248 -8.03 4.25 -28.91
N ASP A 249 -8.29 3.93 -30.19
CA ASP A 249 -7.22 3.71 -31.17
C ASP A 249 -6.43 5.00 -31.48
N ALA A 250 -7.08 6.14 -31.37
CA ALA A 250 -6.39 7.44 -31.53
C ALA A 250 -5.57 7.84 -30.29
N ALA A 251 -5.88 7.29 -29.12
CA ALA A 251 -5.21 7.60 -27.87
C ALA A 251 -4.03 6.66 -27.57
N LEU A 252 -3.98 5.49 -28.15
CA LEU A 252 -2.92 4.47 -28.03
C LEU A 252 -1.93 4.54 -29.18
#